data_1d785526a4f2709502a55c67317071e8
#
_entry.id   1d785526a4f2709502a55c67317071e8
#
_cell.length_a   1.000
_cell.length_b   1.000
_cell.length_c   1.000
_cell.angle_alpha   90.00
_cell.angle_beta   90.00
_cell.angle_gamma   90.00
#
_symmetry.space_group_name_H-M   'P 1'
#
loop_
_entity.id
_entity.type
_entity.pdbx_description
1 polymer ?
#
loop_
_entity_poly.entity_id
_entity_poly.type
_entity_poly.pdbx_seq_one_letter_code
_entity_poly.pdbx_strand_id
1 'polypeptide(L)'
;SLDKNIDVLRKYQGRTFIICAESALNKLVRHGIMPDLNVAVDPSLGLGKKYPIEDERCRAIPLLTDVECSWTYIDQFKGRKFYFALNVDFYDYFLKEDKVGYLGTGGSVTQNAFSLARYLNAKHIILIGQDFAYPNGRIHADGVLKEDKIDEEKNIYFYVDGMDGKPVLTETIMDIYRKWYEDVLVLEKQWHVIDATEGGALIKGTEVMSLKEALETYCPERKVDFRKMLDSADYFLPREKQTEVIKQIDQMYNHIERN
;
A
#
# COMPACT_ATOMS: atom_id res chain seq x y z
N SER A 1 3.24 13.48 -8.87
CA SER A 1 4.16 12.36 -9.12
C SER A 1 3.56 11.31 -10.06
N LEU A 2 2.48 10.60 -9.66
CA LEU A 2 1.86 9.57 -10.51
C LEU A 2 1.46 10.12 -11.89
N ASP A 3 0.89 11.32 -11.96
CA ASP A 3 0.45 11.96 -13.22
C ASP A 3 1.58 12.13 -14.24
N LYS A 4 2.75 12.53 -13.77
CA LYS A 4 3.93 12.72 -14.62
C LYS A 4 4.46 11.40 -15.19
N ASN A 5 4.23 10.31 -14.48
CA ASN A 5 4.89 9.01 -14.67
C ASN A 5 4.01 7.93 -15.31
N ILE A 6 2.74 8.22 -15.56
CA ILE A 6 1.76 7.27 -16.08
C ILE A 6 2.20 6.63 -17.39
N ASP A 7 2.68 7.41 -18.34
CA ASP A 7 3.10 6.89 -19.66
C ASP A 7 4.37 6.04 -19.58
N VAL A 8 5.26 6.39 -18.66
CA VAL A 8 6.46 5.59 -18.39
C VAL A 8 6.05 4.26 -17.77
N LEU A 9 5.26 4.28 -16.68
CA LEU A 9 4.84 3.07 -15.98
C LEU A 9 4.09 2.10 -16.90
N ARG A 10 3.22 2.61 -17.77
CA ARG A 10 2.45 1.78 -18.72
C ARG A 10 3.35 0.91 -19.62
N LYS A 11 4.51 1.41 -20.03
CA LYS A 11 5.45 0.67 -20.89
C LYS A 11 6.11 -0.51 -20.19
N TYR A 12 6.15 -0.50 -18.85
CA TYR A 12 6.85 -1.49 -18.04
C TYR A 12 5.93 -2.51 -17.36
N GLN A 13 4.63 -2.50 -17.67
CA GLN A 13 3.69 -3.52 -17.18
C GLN A 13 4.16 -4.93 -17.56
N GLY A 14 4.07 -5.85 -16.61
CA GLY A 14 4.53 -7.24 -16.73
C GLY A 14 6.06 -7.41 -16.71
N ARG A 15 6.82 -6.32 -16.55
CA ARG A 15 8.27 -6.33 -16.35
C ARG A 15 8.64 -5.96 -14.91
N THR A 16 7.77 -5.25 -14.22
CA THR A 16 7.86 -4.90 -12.80
C THR A 16 6.58 -5.29 -12.10
N PHE A 17 6.67 -5.68 -10.83
CA PHE A 17 5.53 -6.00 -9.99
C PHE A 17 4.93 -4.70 -9.45
N ILE A 18 3.72 -4.36 -9.89
CA ILE A 18 3.05 -3.10 -9.54
C ILE A 18 2.10 -3.35 -8.37
N ILE A 19 2.43 -2.77 -7.22
CA ILE A 19 1.58 -2.76 -6.03
C ILE A 19 0.99 -1.35 -5.88
N CYS A 20 -0.30 -1.23 -5.69
CA CYS A 20 -0.95 0.07 -5.49
C CYS A 20 -1.84 0.10 -4.26
N ALA A 21 -1.94 1.29 -3.64
CA ALA A 21 -2.95 1.58 -2.63
C ALA A 21 -4.33 1.73 -3.27
N GLU A 22 -5.39 1.64 -2.44
CA GLU A 22 -6.78 1.83 -2.85
C GLU A 22 -7.01 3.16 -3.57
N SER A 23 -6.38 4.23 -3.11
CA SER A 23 -6.50 5.57 -3.67
C SER A 23 -5.97 5.71 -5.11
N ALA A 24 -5.01 4.88 -5.49
CA ALA A 24 -4.40 4.92 -6.82
C ALA A 24 -5.05 3.96 -7.84
N LEU A 25 -5.83 2.98 -7.38
CA LEU A 25 -6.32 1.87 -8.21
C LEU A 25 -7.12 2.35 -9.44
N ASN A 26 -8.19 3.09 -9.22
CA ASN A 26 -9.04 3.57 -10.32
C ASN A 26 -8.28 4.44 -11.31
N LYS A 27 -7.36 5.27 -10.81
CA LYS A 27 -6.54 6.14 -11.64
C LYS A 27 -5.64 5.34 -12.56
N LEU A 28 -4.91 4.35 -12.03
CA LEU A 28 -4.06 3.48 -12.84
C LEU A 28 -4.85 2.77 -13.94
N VAL A 29 -5.99 2.18 -13.58
CA VAL A 29 -6.82 1.41 -14.54
C VAL A 29 -7.43 2.31 -15.62
N ARG A 30 -7.90 3.52 -15.29
CA ARG A 30 -8.36 4.51 -16.29
C ARG A 30 -7.27 4.84 -17.31
N HIS A 31 -6.00 4.82 -16.91
CA HIS A 31 -4.85 5.05 -17.80
C HIS A 31 -4.30 3.77 -18.44
N GLY A 32 -5.02 2.64 -18.36
CA GLY A 32 -4.63 1.38 -18.97
C GLY A 32 -3.50 0.65 -18.26
N ILE A 33 -3.24 0.98 -16.99
CA ILE A 33 -2.26 0.31 -16.15
C ILE A 33 -3.01 -0.63 -15.21
N MET A 34 -2.77 -1.93 -15.35
CA MET A 34 -3.34 -2.95 -14.47
C MET A 34 -2.32 -3.30 -13.39
N PRO A 35 -2.53 -2.87 -12.12
CA PRO A 35 -1.66 -3.31 -11.03
C PRO A 35 -1.74 -4.83 -10.85
N ASP A 36 -0.64 -5.40 -10.38
CA ASP A 36 -0.58 -6.84 -10.07
C ASP A 36 -1.25 -7.14 -8.72
N LEU A 37 -1.22 -6.16 -7.80
CA LEU A 37 -1.80 -6.28 -6.47
C LEU A 37 -2.31 -4.92 -5.97
N ASN A 38 -3.50 -4.92 -5.39
CA ASN A 38 -4.01 -3.78 -4.61
C ASN A 38 -3.82 -4.05 -3.11
N VAL A 39 -3.51 -3.01 -2.33
CA VAL A 39 -3.38 -3.10 -0.86
C VAL A 39 -4.37 -2.16 -0.20
N ALA A 40 -5.06 -2.62 0.84
CA ALA A 40 -5.98 -1.84 1.65
C ALA A 40 -5.93 -2.28 3.12
N VAL A 41 -6.06 -1.32 4.05
CA VAL A 41 -5.94 -1.61 5.50
C VAL A 41 -6.96 -0.85 6.36
N ASP A 42 -7.62 0.18 5.84
CA ASP A 42 -8.49 1.06 6.61
C ASP A 42 -9.77 0.32 7.08
N PRO A 43 -10.02 0.22 8.40
CA PRO A 43 -11.20 -0.46 8.95
C PRO A 43 -12.50 0.34 8.82
N SER A 44 -12.44 1.61 8.38
CA SER A 44 -13.63 2.48 8.34
C SER A 44 -14.68 1.97 7.36
N LEU A 45 -15.93 1.88 7.81
CA LEU A 45 -17.07 1.44 6.98
C LEU A 45 -17.31 2.33 5.76
N GLY A 46 -16.76 3.54 5.77
CA GLY A 46 -16.81 4.48 4.65
C GLY A 46 -15.85 4.17 3.50
N LEU A 47 -14.86 3.26 3.69
CA LEU A 47 -13.79 3.01 2.74
C LEU A 47 -14.30 2.63 1.35
N GLY A 48 -15.28 1.72 1.27
CA GLY A 48 -15.86 1.29 0.00
C GLY A 48 -16.62 2.40 -0.75
N LYS A 49 -17.15 3.40 -0.02
CA LYS A 49 -17.77 4.59 -0.61
C LYS A 49 -16.72 5.63 -1.02
N LYS A 50 -15.64 5.75 -0.25
CA LYS A 50 -14.55 6.67 -0.54
C LYS A 50 -13.75 6.24 -1.78
N TYR A 51 -13.55 4.93 -1.94
CA TYR A 51 -12.85 4.35 -3.08
C TYR A 51 -13.71 3.29 -3.77
N PRO A 52 -14.79 3.68 -4.46
CA PRO A 52 -15.63 2.73 -5.19
C PRO A 52 -14.85 2.17 -6.37
N ILE A 53 -15.03 0.89 -6.68
CA ILE A 53 -14.48 0.28 -7.89
C ILE A 53 -15.37 0.68 -9.07
N GLU A 54 -14.84 1.52 -9.94
CA GLU A 54 -15.54 2.08 -11.09
C GLU A 54 -15.44 1.18 -12.34
N ASP A 55 -14.34 0.47 -12.49
CA ASP A 55 -14.06 -0.40 -13.63
C ASP A 55 -14.12 -1.87 -13.21
N GLU A 56 -14.94 -2.67 -13.89
CA GLU A 56 -15.09 -4.10 -13.57
C GLU A 56 -13.76 -4.87 -13.63
N ARG A 57 -12.79 -4.42 -14.42
CA ARG A 57 -11.45 -5.00 -14.46
C ARG A 57 -10.71 -4.90 -13.14
N CYS A 58 -10.95 -3.84 -12.35
CA CYS A 58 -10.37 -3.68 -11.02
C CYS A 58 -10.79 -4.79 -10.07
N ARG A 59 -12.03 -5.31 -10.22
CA ARG A 59 -12.55 -6.36 -9.33
C ARG A 59 -11.77 -7.67 -9.44
N ALA A 60 -11.12 -7.91 -10.58
CA ALA A 60 -10.32 -9.11 -10.80
C ALA A 60 -8.89 -8.98 -10.28
N ILE A 61 -8.45 -7.78 -9.87
CA ILE A 61 -7.11 -7.57 -9.31
C ILE A 61 -7.03 -8.27 -7.95
N PRO A 62 -5.95 -8.99 -7.63
CA PRO A 62 -5.73 -9.53 -6.31
C PRO A 62 -5.66 -8.43 -5.26
N LEU A 63 -6.22 -8.71 -4.08
CA LEU A 63 -6.22 -7.81 -2.94
C LEU A 63 -5.36 -8.38 -1.81
N LEU A 64 -4.41 -7.61 -1.31
CA LEU A 64 -3.78 -7.83 -0.02
C LEU A 64 -4.42 -6.91 1.00
N THR A 65 -4.89 -7.45 2.11
CA THR A 65 -5.64 -6.66 3.08
C THR A 65 -5.34 -7.07 4.51
N ASP A 66 -5.39 -6.07 5.41
CA ASP A 66 -5.46 -6.35 6.83
C ASP A 66 -6.78 -7.07 7.16
N VAL A 67 -6.74 -7.99 8.12
CA VAL A 67 -7.93 -8.75 8.56
C VAL A 67 -9.03 -7.85 9.15
N GLU A 68 -8.67 -6.65 9.63
CA GLU A 68 -9.59 -5.65 10.16
C GLU A 68 -10.08 -4.65 9.11
N CYS A 69 -9.57 -4.71 7.88
CA CYS A 69 -9.96 -3.81 6.81
C CYS A 69 -11.46 -3.87 6.52
N SER A 70 -12.02 -2.74 6.15
CA SER A 70 -13.45 -2.60 5.87
C SER A 70 -13.97 -3.59 4.84
N TRP A 71 -14.91 -4.43 5.25
CA TRP A 71 -15.59 -5.37 4.37
C TRP A 71 -16.28 -4.66 3.18
N THR A 72 -16.71 -3.40 3.35
CA THR A 72 -17.33 -2.62 2.27
C THR A 72 -16.41 -2.37 1.09
N TYR A 73 -15.09 -2.40 1.31
CA TYR A 73 -14.08 -2.34 0.26
C TYR A 73 -13.71 -3.74 -0.24
N ILE A 74 -13.47 -4.69 0.69
CA ILE A 74 -13.06 -6.07 0.38
C ILE A 74 -14.07 -6.77 -0.54
N ASP A 75 -15.36 -6.60 -0.30
CA ASP A 75 -16.45 -7.24 -1.06
C ASP A 75 -16.57 -6.76 -2.51
N GLN A 76 -15.96 -5.62 -2.83
CA GLN A 76 -15.91 -5.15 -4.22
C GLN A 76 -14.99 -6.00 -5.10
N PHE A 77 -14.06 -6.76 -4.51
CA PHE A 77 -13.10 -7.59 -5.24
C PHE A 77 -13.61 -9.02 -5.43
N LYS A 78 -13.49 -9.52 -6.65
CA LYS A 78 -13.75 -10.92 -7.05
C LYS A 78 -12.46 -11.71 -7.22
N GLY A 79 -11.32 -11.02 -7.33
CA GLY A 79 -10.00 -11.61 -7.42
C GLY A 79 -9.56 -12.26 -6.12
N ARG A 80 -8.40 -12.87 -6.14
CA ARG A 80 -7.81 -13.53 -4.99
C ARG A 80 -7.55 -12.55 -3.86
N LYS A 81 -7.79 -12.96 -2.62
CA LYS A 81 -7.58 -12.15 -1.43
C LYS A 81 -6.49 -12.79 -0.57
N PHE A 82 -5.53 -11.98 -0.15
CA PHE A 82 -4.47 -12.32 0.77
C PHE A 82 -4.65 -11.50 2.04
N TYR A 83 -4.46 -12.12 3.19
CA TYR A 83 -4.68 -11.49 4.48
C TYR A 83 -3.41 -11.44 5.31
N PHE A 84 -3.22 -10.36 6.02
CA PHE A 84 -2.24 -10.21 7.08
C PHE A 84 -2.89 -9.54 8.28
N ALA A 85 -2.23 -9.55 9.44
CA ALA A 85 -2.72 -8.87 10.63
C ALA A 85 -1.71 -7.84 11.11
N LEU A 86 -2.19 -6.66 11.48
CA LEU A 86 -1.41 -5.65 12.19
C LEU A 86 -1.31 -5.98 13.68
N ASN A 87 -2.33 -6.61 14.24
CA ASN A 87 -2.36 -7.13 15.61
C ASN A 87 -2.40 -8.66 15.59
N VAL A 88 -1.22 -9.29 15.55
CA VAL A 88 -1.11 -10.75 15.41
C VAL A 88 -1.56 -11.51 16.66
N ASP A 89 -1.35 -10.97 17.88
CA ASP A 89 -1.63 -11.70 19.13
C ASP A 89 -3.08 -12.11 19.25
N PHE A 90 -4.02 -11.24 18.87
CA PHE A 90 -5.44 -11.53 18.88
C PHE A 90 -5.80 -12.68 17.93
N TYR A 91 -5.28 -12.67 16.71
CA TYR A 91 -5.59 -13.67 15.69
C TYR A 91 -4.87 -14.99 15.96
N ASP A 92 -3.64 -14.96 16.47
CA ASP A 92 -2.88 -16.16 16.87
C ASP A 92 -3.60 -16.95 17.97
N TYR A 93 -4.38 -16.29 18.84
CA TYR A 93 -5.22 -16.95 19.84
C TYR A 93 -6.25 -17.89 19.20
N PHE A 94 -6.90 -17.47 18.10
CA PHE A 94 -7.91 -18.27 17.39
C PHE A 94 -7.31 -19.25 16.39
N LEU A 95 -6.25 -18.84 15.69
CA LEU A 95 -5.66 -19.60 14.58
C LEU A 95 -4.59 -20.57 15.04
N LYS A 96 -3.99 -20.34 16.21
CA LYS A 96 -2.94 -21.18 16.81
C LYS A 96 -1.75 -21.41 15.87
N GLU A 97 -1.63 -22.63 15.30
CA GLU A 97 -0.54 -22.98 14.38
C GLU A 97 -0.72 -22.38 12.97
N ASP A 98 -1.95 -22.05 12.60
CA ASP A 98 -2.29 -21.44 11.31
C ASP A 98 -2.15 -19.90 11.38
N LYS A 99 -0.97 -19.42 11.68
CA LYS A 99 -0.69 -18.00 11.93
C LYS A 99 -1.01 -17.10 10.75
N VAL A 100 -1.59 -15.94 11.04
CA VAL A 100 -1.71 -14.85 10.06
C VAL A 100 -0.34 -14.20 9.89
N GLY A 101 0.05 -13.90 8.65
CA GLY A 101 1.27 -13.16 8.38
C GLY A 101 1.22 -11.75 8.97
N TYR A 102 2.36 -11.21 9.38
CA TYR A 102 2.53 -9.85 9.84
C TYR A 102 3.28 -9.02 8.79
N LEU A 103 2.81 -7.82 8.53
CA LEU A 103 3.52 -6.82 7.73
C LEU A 103 3.72 -5.55 8.55
N GLY A 104 4.96 -5.11 8.70
CA GLY A 104 5.29 -3.88 9.39
C GLY A 104 4.60 -2.67 8.77
N THR A 105 4.18 -1.74 9.62
CA THR A 105 3.53 -0.50 9.21
C THR A 105 3.99 0.66 10.06
N GLY A 106 3.91 1.86 9.50
CA GLY A 106 4.05 3.14 10.23
C GLY A 106 2.76 3.95 10.20
N GLY A 107 1.62 3.31 9.84
CA GLY A 107 0.29 3.93 9.81
C GLY A 107 -0.23 4.30 8.41
N SER A 108 0.52 4.01 7.35
CA SER A 108 0.08 4.24 5.96
C SER A 108 0.03 2.92 5.18
N VAL A 109 -0.99 2.76 4.34
CA VAL A 109 -1.16 1.57 3.47
C VAL A 109 0.04 1.33 2.55
N THR A 110 0.73 2.38 2.11
CA THR A 110 1.91 2.26 1.25
C THR A 110 3.11 1.65 1.98
N GLN A 111 3.18 1.78 3.30
CA GLN A 111 4.19 1.14 4.14
C GLN A 111 3.94 -0.37 4.25
N ASN A 112 2.69 -0.82 4.25
CA ASN A 112 2.36 -2.25 4.15
C ASN A 112 2.75 -2.80 2.77
N ALA A 113 2.50 -2.04 1.68
CA ALA A 113 2.96 -2.40 0.34
C ALA A 113 4.49 -2.52 0.26
N PHE A 114 5.21 -1.59 0.87
CA PHE A 114 6.68 -1.62 0.98
C PHE A 114 7.16 -2.83 1.80
N SER A 115 6.53 -3.11 2.94
CA SER A 115 6.84 -4.27 3.77
C SER A 115 6.58 -5.58 3.04
N LEU A 116 5.53 -5.67 2.22
CA LEU A 116 5.31 -6.81 1.34
C LEU A 116 6.45 -6.97 0.31
N ALA A 117 6.87 -5.88 -0.34
CA ALA A 117 7.97 -5.94 -1.30
C ALA A 117 9.27 -6.49 -0.66
N ARG A 118 9.54 -6.09 0.61
CA ARG A 118 10.65 -6.63 1.42
C ARG A 118 10.44 -8.11 1.75
N TYR A 119 9.25 -8.48 2.19
CA TYR A 119 8.89 -9.88 2.48
C TYR A 119 9.06 -10.78 1.27
N LEU A 120 8.71 -10.30 0.08
CA LEU A 120 8.92 -10.98 -1.20
C LEU A 120 10.38 -10.94 -1.68
N ASN A 121 11.28 -10.36 -0.89
CA ASN A 121 12.71 -10.24 -1.20
C ASN A 121 12.97 -9.50 -2.53
N ALA A 122 12.22 -8.44 -2.78
CA ALA A 122 12.42 -7.59 -3.95
C ALA A 122 13.79 -6.92 -3.89
N LYS A 123 14.62 -7.13 -4.92
CA LYS A 123 15.98 -6.60 -4.98
C LYS A 123 16.00 -5.07 -5.09
N HIS A 124 15.07 -4.52 -5.86
CA HIS A 124 14.90 -3.09 -6.07
C HIS A 124 13.45 -2.73 -5.78
N ILE A 125 13.22 -1.71 -4.97
CA ILE A 125 11.90 -1.19 -4.62
C ILE A 125 11.84 0.25 -5.08
N ILE A 126 10.92 0.56 -6.00
CA ILE A 126 10.75 1.89 -6.57
C ILE A 126 9.50 2.52 -5.97
N LEU A 127 9.66 3.62 -5.25
CA LEU A 127 8.58 4.38 -4.65
C LEU A 127 8.08 5.43 -5.64
N ILE A 128 6.75 5.52 -5.81
CA ILE A 128 6.08 6.53 -6.63
C ILE A 128 4.94 7.12 -5.81
N GLY A 129 4.79 8.45 -5.82
CA GLY A 129 3.69 9.11 -5.15
C GLY A 129 3.81 9.13 -3.62
N GLN A 130 5.03 9.06 -3.11
CA GLN A 130 5.33 9.19 -1.70
C GLN A 130 5.81 10.62 -1.40
N ASP A 131 4.94 11.60 -1.70
CA ASP A 131 5.33 13.02 -1.63
C ASP A 131 5.64 13.46 -0.20
N PHE A 132 4.92 12.99 0.81
CA PHE A 132 5.05 13.36 2.24
C PHE A 132 5.20 14.86 2.49
N ALA A 133 4.68 15.67 1.57
CA ALA A 133 4.72 17.12 1.60
C ALA A 133 3.61 17.69 0.73
N TYR A 134 3.40 18.99 0.84
CA TYR A 134 2.45 19.76 0.05
C TYR A 134 3.15 20.59 -1.05
N PRO A 135 3.68 19.97 -2.12
CA PRO A 135 4.24 20.73 -3.22
C PRO A 135 3.11 21.56 -3.86
N ASN A 136 3.24 22.88 -3.87
CA ASN A 136 2.23 23.81 -4.37
C ASN A 136 0.88 23.82 -3.61
N GLY A 137 0.84 23.40 -2.33
CA GLY A 137 -0.38 23.42 -1.51
C GLY A 137 -1.44 22.39 -1.88
N ARG A 138 -1.09 21.31 -2.59
CA ARG A 138 -2.01 20.23 -2.97
C ARG A 138 -1.79 18.98 -2.14
N ILE A 139 -2.87 18.41 -1.60
CA ILE A 139 -2.83 17.23 -0.69
C ILE A 139 -2.67 15.92 -1.46
N HIS A 140 -3.23 15.80 -2.66
CA HIS A 140 -3.22 14.58 -3.47
C HIS A 140 -3.00 14.88 -4.96
N ALA A 141 -2.61 13.84 -5.71
CA ALA A 141 -2.52 13.90 -7.17
C ALA A 141 -3.91 14.20 -7.80
N ASP A 142 -3.92 14.91 -8.93
CA ASP A 142 -5.16 15.28 -9.62
C ASP A 142 -6.08 14.07 -9.86
N GLY A 143 -7.35 14.21 -9.52
CA GLY A 143 -8.39 13.19 -9.72
C GLY A 143 -8.43 12.08 -8.68
N VAL A 144 -7.67 12.15 -7.59
CA VAL A 144 -7.74 11.18 -6.47
C VAL A 144 -8.74 11.60 -5.41
N LEU A 145 -8.78 12.89 -5.03
CA LEU A 145 -9.78 13.50 -4.14
C LEU A 145 -9.99 14.96 -4.53
N LYS A 146 -11.06 15.60 -4.00
CA LYS A 146 -11.24 17.05 -4.13
C LYS A 146 -10.04 17.78 -3.54
N GLU A 147 -9.63 18.88 -4.18
CA GLU A 147 -8.59 19.76 -3.67
C GLU A 147 -9.02 20.34 -2.32
N ASP A 148 -8.56 19.74 -1.24
CA ASP A 148 -8.66 20.35 0.08
C ASP A 148 -7.52 21.35 0.24
N LYS A 149 -7.85 22.56 0.65
CA LYS A 149 -6.83 23.57 1.00
C LYS A 149 -6.18 23.17 2.33
N ILE A 150 -4.92 23.54 2.50
CA ILE A 150 -4.22 23.41 3.77
C ILE A 150 -5.04 24.10 4.87
N ASP A 151 -5.40 23.33 5.91
CA ASP A 151 -6.12 23.84 7.07
C ASP A 151 -5.10 24.11 8.19
N GLU A 152 -4.58 25.34 8.21
CA GLU A 152 -3.54 25.77 9.15
C GLU A 152 -4.04 25.79 10.61
N GLU A 153 -5.34 25.73 10.86
CA GLU A 153 -5.89 25.73 12.22
C GLU A 153 -5.88 24.34 12.87
N LYS A 154 -5.83 23.27 12.07
CA LYS A 154 -5.97 21.90 12.56
C LYS A 154 -4.66 21.12 12.65
N ASN A 155 -3.63 21.49 11.88
CA ASN A 155 -2.39 20.73 11.78
C ASN A 155 -1.16 21.58 12.07
N ILE A 156 -0.10 20.96 12.59
CA ILE A 156 1.20 21.59 12.76
C ILE A 156 1.99 21.39 11.45
N TYR A 157 2.23 22.51 10.76
CA TYR A 157 3.01 22.55 9.51
C TYR A 157 4.43 23.04 9.78
N PHE A 158 5.37 22.46 9.07
CA PHE A 158 6.79 22.85 9.14
C PHE A 158 7.50 22.46 7.83
N TYR A 159 8.71 22.99 7.65
CA TYR A 159 9.51 22.71 6.47
C TYR A 159 10.49 21.57 6.72
N VAL A 160 10.66 20.70 5.73
CA VAL A 160 11.68 19.64 5.69
C VAL A 160 12.45 19.70 4.37
N ASP A 161 13.57 18.97 4.29
CA ASP A 161 14.35 18.86 3.06
C ASP A 161 13.50 18.25 1.94
N GLY A 162 13.40 18.91 0.81
CA GLY A 162 12.77 18.38 -0.40
C GLY A 162 13.76 17.62 -1.28
N MET A 163 13.23 16.79 -2.18
CA MET A 163 14.04 15.99 -3.12
C MET A 163 14.89 16.83 -4.08
N ASP A 164 14.49 18.07 -4.37
CA ASP A 164 15.22 19.01 -5.22
C ASP A 164 16.22 19.90 -4.45
N GLY A 165 16.44 19.61 -3.18
CA GLY A 165 17.31 20.36 -2.27
C GLY A 165 16.69 21.65 -1.72
N LYS A 166 15.41 21.93 -2.01
CA LYS A 166 14.68 23.07 -1.45
C LYS A 166 13.76 22.62 -0.32
N PRO A 167 13.53 23.48 0.69
CA PRO A 167 12.56 23.17 1.74
C PRO A 167 11.15 23.00 1.17
N VAL A 168 10.42 21.97 1.61
CA VAL A 168 9.02 21.71 1.28
C VAL A 168 8.17 21.68 2.53
N LEU A 169 6.94 22.19 2.43
CA LEU A 169 5.98 22.20 3.53
C LEU A 169 5.41 20.79 3.76
N THR A 170 5.46 20.33 5.00
CA THR A 170 4.86 19.07 5.44
C THR A 170 4.01 19.27 6.70
N GLU A 171 3.37 18.22 7.17
CA GLU A 171 2.69 18.15 8.46
C GLU A 171 3.17 16.96 9.28
N THR A 172 2.87 16.98 10.58
CA THR A 172 3.36 15.98 11.54
C THR A 172 3.10 14.54 11.09
N ILE A 173 1.90 14.24 10.60
CA ILE A 173 1.56 12.86 10.23
C ILE A 173 2.32 12.39 8.97
N MET A 174 2.49 13.26 8.01
CA MET A 174 3.28 12.95 6.80
C MET A 174 4.76 12.74 7.13
N ASP A 175 5.31 13.56 8.04
CA ASP A 175 6.69 13.42 8.47
C ASP A 175 6.93 12.14 9.29
N ILE A 176 5.95 11.71 10.10
CA ILE A 176 5.98 10.41 10.78
C ILE A 176 6.03 9.27 9.74
N TYR A 177 5.20 9.34 8.70
CA TYR A 177 5.22 8.33 7.65
C TYR A 177 6.54 8.31 6.88
N ARG A 178 7.10 9.48 6.55
CA ARG A 178 8.40 9.61 5.90
C ARG A 178 9.53 9.02 6.74
N LYS A 179 9.59 9.39 8.03
CA LYS A 179 10.62 8.92 8.98
C LYS A 179 10.58 7.41 9.18
N TRP A 180 9.41 6.80 9.15
CA TRP A 180 9.31 5.35 9.21
C TRP A 180 10.11 4.64 8.10
N TYR A 181 10.08 5.16 6.86
CA TYR A 181 10.93 4.62 5.79
C TYR A 181 12.41 4.81 6.10
N GLU A 182 12.78 5.98 6.59
CA GLU A 182 14.18 6.27 6.96
C GLU A 182 14.69 5.34 8.06
N ASP A 183 13.89 5.10 9.10
CA ASP A 183 14.23 4.20 10.21
C ASP A 183 14.42 2.77 9.71
N VAL A 184 13.52 2.29 8.84
CA VAL A 184 13.64 0.96 8.24
C VAL A 184 14.93 0.85 7.40
N LEU A 185 15.25 1.87 6.61
CA LEU A 185 16.45 1.87 5.75
C LEU A 185 17.75 1.97 6.54
N VAL A 186 17.72 2.59 7.72
CA VAL A 186 18.89 2.59 8.64
C VAL A 186 19.10 1.21 9.25
N LEU A 187 18.03 0.52 9.65
CA LEU A 187 18.09 -0.78 10.30
C LEU A 187 18.39 -1.93 9.31
N GLU A 188 17.89 -1.81 8.09
CA GLU A 188 17.96 -2.89 7.09
C GLU A 188 18.58 -2.40 5.79
N LYS A 189 19.92 -2.47 5.72
CA LYS A 189 20.72 -1.96 4.59
C LYS A 189 20.74 -2.87 3.35
N GLN A 190 20.10 -4.03 3.40
CA GLN A 190 20.10 -4.98 2.28
C GLN A 190 19.19 -4.59 1.12
N TRP A 191 18.28 -3.63 1.33
CA TRP A 191 17.32 -3.22 0.33
C TRP A 191 17.83 -2.03 -0.46
N HIS A 192 17.71 -2.10 -1.78
CA HIS A 192 17.95 -0.97 -2.66
C HIS A 192 16.61 -0.28 -2.95
N VAL A 193 16.40 0.88 -2.36
CA VAL A 193 15.16 1.65 -2.48
C VAL A 193 15.39 2.92 -3.25
N ILE A 194 14.59 3.09 -4.29
CA ILE A 194 14.63 4.24 -5.20
C ILE A 194 13.40 5.10 -4.95
N ASP A 195 13.61 6.39 -4.69
CA ASP A 195 12.53 7.36 -4.63
C ASP A 195 12.38 8.04 -6.00
N ALA A 196 11.37 7.60 -6.74
CA ALA A 196 11.00 8.10 -8.05
C ALA A 196 9.72 8.96 -8.00
N THR A 197 9.44 9.56 -6.86
CA THR A 197 8.27 10.42 -6.65
C THR A 197 8.34 11.71 -7.49
N GLU A 198 9.54 12.19 -7.77
CA GLU A 198 9.82 13.41 -8.57
C GLU A 198 9.21 14.68 -7.96
N GLY A 199 9.30 14.80 -6.65
CA GLY A 199 8.85 15.94 -5.85
C GLY A 199 8.54 15.52 -4.41
N GLY A 200 8.22 16.51 -3.55
CA GLY A 200 7.92 16.25 -2.15
C GLY A 200 9.15 16.22 -1.24
N ALA A 201 8.96 15.65 -0.03
CA ALA A 201 9.99 15.56 0.98
C ALA A 201 11.00 14.46 0.66
N LEU A 202 12.27 14.72 0.93
CA LEU A 202 13.35 13.74 0.76
C LEU A 202 13.20 12.61 1.79
N ILE A 203 13.18 11.36 1.32
CA ILE A 203 13.29 10.16 2.16
C ILE A 203 14.78 9.80 2.25
N LYS A 204 15.40 10.06 3.40
CA LYS A 204 16.84 9.79 3.59
C LYS A 204 17.13 8.28 3.51
N GLY A 205 18.19 7.93 2.80
CA GLY A 205 18.57 6.53 2.61
C GLY A 205 18.05 5.91 1.30
N THR A 206 17.23 6.63 0.54
CA THR A 206 16.83 6.23 -0.81
C THR A 206 17.78 6.81 -1.86
N GLU A 207 17.87 6.14 -3.01
CA GLU A 207 18.45 6.73 -4.22
C GLU A 207 17.37 7.54 -4.95
N VAL A 208 17.63 8.83 -5.19
CA VAL A 208 16.69 9.73 -5.87
C VAL A 208 16.96 9.73 -7.37
N MET A 209 15.97 9.32 -8.17
CA MET A 209 16.05 9.41 -9.64
C MET A 209 14.65 9.48 -10.27
N SER A 210 14.56 9.80 -11.56
CA SER A 210 13.29 9.73 -12.26
C SER A 210 12.78 8.29 -12.40
N LEU A 211 11.46 8.10 -12.50
CA LEU A 211 10.89 6.77 -12.74
C LEU A 211 11.43 6.15 -14.02
N LYS A 212 11.64 6.96 -15.06
CA LYS A 212 12.21 6.48 -16.32
C LYS A 212 13.59 5.87 -16.11
N GLU A 213 14.50 6.61 -15.48
CA GLU A 213 15.87 6.14 -15.20
C GLU A 213 15.88 4.90 -14.32
N ALA A 214 15.04 4.87 -13.26
CA ALA A 214 14.91 3.72 -12.37
C ALA A 214 14.48 2.46 -13.13
N LEU A 215 13.47 2.57 -13.98
CA LEU A 215 12.97 1.43 -14.75
C LEU A 215 13.93 1.02 -15.89
N GLU A 216 14.60 1.95 -16.54
CA GLU A 216 15.63 1.65 -17.57
C GLU A 216 16.83 0.94 -16.95
N THR A 217 17.21 1.29 -15.72
CA THR A 217 18.40 0.75 -15.06
C THR A 217 18.11 -0.60 -14.38
N TYR A 218 16.99 -0.74 -13.69
CA TYR A 218 16.75 -1.86 -12.77
C TYR A 218 15.67 -2.83 -13.23
N CYS A 219 14.79 -2.43 -14.17
CA CYS A 219 13.72 -3.30 -14.61
C CYS A 219 14.22 -4.31 -15.66
N PRO A 220 14.00 -5.62 -15.47
CA PRO A 220 14.42 -6.63 -16.42
C PRO A 220 13.68 -6.50 -17.76
N GLU A 221 14.31 -6.90 -18.86
CA GLU A 221 13.66 -6.94 -20.16
C GLU A 221 12.55 -8.01 -20.26
N ARG A 222 12.75 -9.12 -19.54
CA ARG A 222 11.82 -10.25 -19.56
C ARG A 222 10.53 -9.92 -18.83
N LYS A 223 9.40 -10.14 -19.48
CA LYS A 223 8.09 -10.11 -18.85
C LYS A 223 7.89 -11.31 -17.91
N VAL A 224 7.23 -11.07 -16.78
CA VAL A 224 6.84 -12.09 -15.80
C VAL A 224 5.32 -12.03 -15.64
N ASP A 225 4.69 -13.18 -15.61
CA ASP A 225 3.26 -13.28 -15.29
C ASP A 225 3.10 -13.35 -13.76
N PHE A 226 3.08 -12.17 -13.15
CA PHE A 226 2.92 -12.03 -11.70
C PHE A 226 1.55 -12.53 -11.22
N ARG A 227 0.52 -12.43 -12.05
CA ARG A 227 -0.80 -12.96 -11.74
C ARG A 227 -0.75 -14.48 -11.53
N LYS A 228 -0.14 -15.19 -12.48
CA LYS A 228 0.04 -16.64 -12.37
C LYS A 228 0.84 -17.01 -11.12
N MET A 229 1.83 -16.21 -10.75
CA MET A 229 2.62 -16.41 -9.55
C MET A 229 1.77 -16.25 -8.27
N LEU A 230 0.94 -15.22 -8.20
CA LEU A 230 -0.01 -15.02 -7.09
C LEU A 230 -1.08 -16.13 -7.04
N ASP A 231 -1.57 -16.57 -8.19
CA ASP A 231 -2.58 -17.64 -8.28
C ASP A 231 -2.04 -18.99 -7.84
N SER A 232 -0.72 -19.22 -7.91
CA SER A 232 -0.07 -20.45 -7.45
C SER A 232 0.25 -20.49 -5.96
N ALA A 233 0.02 -19.42 -5.22
CA ALA A 233 0.21 -19.40 -3.77
C ALA A 233 -0.86 -20.26 -3.08
N ASP A 234 -0.45 -21.34 -2.39
CA ASP A 234 -1.33 -22.47 -2.01
C ASP A 234 -1.70 -22.53 -0.53
N TYR A 235 -1.87 -21.41 0.16
CA TYR A 235 -2.35 -21.46 1.52
C TYR A 235 -3.82 -21.00 1.64
N PHE A 236 -4.68 -21.91 2.06
CA PHE A 236 -6.08 -21.65 2.44
C PHE A 236 -6.34 -22.19 3.82
N LEU A 237 -6.93 -21.38 4.68
CA LEU A 237 -7.42 -21.90 5.95
C LEU A 237 -8.51 -22.96 5.68
N PRO A 238 -8.35 -24.23 6.13
CA PRO A 238 -9.31 -25.30 5.87
C PRO A 238 -10.71 -24.92 6.36
N ARG A 239 -11.77 -25.37 5.66
CA ARG A 239 -13.16 -25.03 6.02
C ARG A 239 -13.53 -25.43 7.45
N GLU A 240 -13.04 -26.58 7.92
CA GLU A 240 -13.26 -27.04 9.29
C GLU A 240 -12.68 -26.06 10.30
N LYS A 241 -11.46 -25.57 10.03
CA LYS A 241 -10.79 -24.57 10.86
C LYS A 241 -11.53 -23.23 10.84
N GLN A 242 -11.99 -22.79 9.67
CA GLN A 242 -12.83 -21.58 9.57
C GLN A 242 -14.07 -21.69 10.46
N THR A 243 -14.75 -22.85 10.43
CA THR A 243 -15.94 -23.10 11.25
C THR A 243 -15.62 -23.10 12.74
N GLU A 244 -14.48 -23.69 13.13
CA GLU A 244 -14.02 -23.69 14.53
C GLU A 244 -13.75 -22.26 15.03
N VAL A 245 -13.02 -21.46 14.24
CA VAL A 245 -12.70 -20.06 14.58
C VAL A 245 -13.98 -19.22 14.73
N ILE A 246 -14.92 -19.33 13.79
CA ILE A 246 -16.21 -18.62 13.86
C ILE A 246 -16.95 -19.01 15.15
N LYS A 247 -17.01 -20.28 15.48
CA LYS A 247 -17.66 -20.75 16.71
C LYS A 247 -17.00 -20.20 17.98
N GLN A 248 -15.68 -20.10 18.00
CA GLN A 248 -14.95 -19.52 19.15
C GLN A 248 -15.25 -18.02 19.30
N ILE A 249 -15.28 -17.29 18.19
CA ILE A 249 -15.64 -15.85 18.17
C ILE A 249 -17.07 -15.66 18.67
N ASP A 250 -18.04 -16.45 18.20
CA ASP A 250 -19.43 -16.39 18.65
C ASP A 250 -19.57 -16.69 20.15
N GLN A 251 -18.80 -17.66 20.66
CA GLN A 251 -18.79 -17.97 22.09
C GLN A 251 -18.25 -16.81 22.92
N MET A 252 -17.15 -16.17 22.47
CA MET A 252 -16.58 -15.00 23.12
C MET A 252 -17.58 -13.83 23.11
N TYR A 253 -18.22 -13.56 21.99
CA TYR A 253 -19.22 -12.49 21.86
C TYR A 253 -20.41 -12.71 22.81
N ASN A 254 -20.97 -13.92 22.84
CA ASN A 254 -22.07 -14.29 23.75
C ASN A 254 -21.68 -14.21 25.23
N HIS A 255 -20.39 -14.40 25.56
CA HIS A 255 -19.90 -14.26 26.93
C HIS A 255 -19.82 -12.78 27.34
N ILE A 256 -19.39 -11.91 26.43
CA ILE A 256 -19.31 -10.45 26.66
C ILE A 256 -20.72 -9.84 26.82
N GLU A 257 -21.71 -10.27 26.01
CA GLU A 257 -23.09 -9.74 26.11
C GLU A 257 -23.82 -10.17 27.38
N ARG A 258 -23.38 -11.24 28.05
CA ARG A 258 -24.05 -11.77 29.27
C ARG A 258 -23.46 -11.24 30.58
N ASN A 259 -22.36 -10.52 30.53
CA ASN A 259 -21.70 -9.90 31.66
C ASN A 259 -21.69 -8.36 31.55
#